data_1005ca33f53eadf898c27b5501da0cd3
#
_entry.id   1005ca33f53eadf898c27b5501da0cd3
#
_cell.length_a   1.000
_cell.length_b   1.000
_cell.length_c   1.000
_cell.angle_alpha   90.00
_cell.angle_beta   90.00
_cell.angle_gamma   90.00
#
_symmetry.space_group_name_H-M   'P 1'
#
loop_
_entity.id
_entity.type
_entity.pdbx_description
1 polymer ?
#
loop_
_entity_poly.entity_id
_entity_poly.type
_entity_poly.pdbx_seq_one_letter_code
_entity_poly.pdbx_strand_id
1 'polypeptide(L)'
;MYKLIALDIDGTLLNSKKEVTQEVFDAIQNAKQKGVKVVLSTGRPLPGVQTLLKDLKLNDEENYVVTFNGGLVQEITSQDVISNIEMTHEDFDYIYNELAKKHDIKIHINTPDSLVVPYKEVPKYSVHESTLNNIPVICMEESDINSDLTYCKVMLVDEPEVIEDIIPKIPKEFHDKYTIVRSAPFFLEFLNKKVNKGSGLQALCDKLGIDPSEVIAVGDEENDRHMIEFAGLGVAMGNARDSIKEIANHVTETNNNHGVAKVISDFIL
;
A
#
# COMPACT_ATOMS: atom_id res chain seq x y z
N MET A 1 -25.28 5.02 -8.35
CA MET A 1 -25.15 4.26 -7.07
C MET A 1 -23.74 3.70 -7.03
N TYR A 2 -23.04 3.88 -5.92
CA TYR A 2 -21.67 3.36 -5.80
C TYR A 2 -21.65 1.85 -5.71
N LYS A 3 -20.67 1.22 -6.36
CA LYS A 3 -20.48 -0.23 -6.43
C LYS A 3 -19.22 -0.70 -5.69
N LEU A 4 -18.28 0.22 -5.45
CA LEU A 4 -17.02 -0.08 -4.79
C LEU A 4 -16.63 1.06 -3.86
N ILE A 5 -16.11 0.71 -2.67
CA ILE A 5 -15.43 1.64 -1.78
C ILE A 5 -14.03 1.12 -1.50
N ALA A 6 -13.00 1.93 -1.83
CA ALA A 6 -11.60 1.69 -1.54
C ALA A 6 -11.20 2.45 -0.28
N LEU A 7 -10.61 1.75 0.67
CA LEU A 7 -10.22 2.29 1.99
C LEU A 7 -8.73 2.13 2.19
N ASP A 8 -8.05 3.24 2.49
CA ASP A 8 -6.73 3.14 3.12
C ASP A 8 -6.86 2.59 4.55
N ILE A 9 -5.75 2.12 5.11
CA ILE A 9 -5.73 1.46 6.42
C ILE A 9 -5.29 2.41 7.53
N ASP A 10 -4.04 2.90 7.46
CA ASP A 10 -3.40 3.60 8.56
C ASP A 10 -3.77 5.10 8.55
N GLY A 11 -4.49 5.57 9.57
CA GLY A 11 -5.02 6.95 9.60
C GLY A 11 -6.38 7.10 8.93
N THR A 12 -6.88 6.06 8.27
CA THR A 12 -8.20 6.04 7.61
C THR A 12 -9.13 5.01 8.27
N LEU A 13 -8.93 3.72 8.01
CA LEU A 13 -9.75 2.64 8.55
C LEU A 13 -9.48 2.40 10.05
N LEU A 14 -8.20 2.47 10.44
CA LEU A 14 -7.76 2.27 11.81
C LEU A 14 -7.71 3.61 12.57
N ASN A 15 -8.20 3.58 13.81
CA ASN A 15 -8.08 4.71 14.75
C ASN A 15 -6.62 4.87 15.24
N SER A 16 -6.34 5.87 16.07
CA SER A 16 -5.00 6.11 16.64
C SER A 16 -4.50 5.00 17.58
N LYS A 17 -5.37 4.08 18.01
CA LYS A 17 -5.02 2.88 18.77
C LYS A 17 -4.76 1.67 17.89
N LYS A 18 -4.79 1.85 16.55
CA LYS A 18 -4.67 0.77 15.55
C LYS A 18 -5.80 -0.26 15.62
N GLU A 19 -7.01 0.19 15.92
CA GLU A 19 -8.21 -0.64 16.02
C GLU A 19 -9.26 -0.19 15.01
N VAL A 20 -10.05 -1.14 14.50
CA VAL A 20 -11.32 -0.86 13.81
C VAL A 20 -12.41 -0.72 14.88
N THR A 21 -13.11 0.40 14.87
CA THR A 21 -14.22 0.59 15.84
C THR A 21 -15.45 -0.20 15.41
N GLN A 22 -16.35 -0.48 16.35
CA GLN A 22 -17.57 -1.24 16.06
C GLN A 22 -18.44 -0.53 15.03
N GLU A 23 -18.52 0.81 15.09
CA GLU A 23 -19.27 1.63 14.16
C GLU A 23 -18.75 1.50 12.72
N VAL A 24 -17.42 1.47 12.54
CA VAL A 24 -16.79 1.27 11.23
C VAL A 24 -17.03 -0.17 10.73
N PHE A 25 -16.88 -1.16 11.61
CA PHE A 25 -17.18 -2.55 11.28
C PHE A 25 -18.64 -2.72 10.80
N ASP A 26 -19.61 -2.20 11.57
CA ASP A 26 -21.04 -2.34 11.23
C ASP A 26 -21.36 -1.63 9.91
N ALA A 27 -20.79 -0.45 9.67
CA ALA A 27 -20.97 0.26 8.41
C ALA A 27 -20.42 -0.54 7.22
N ILE A 28 -19.24 -1.15 7.33
CA ILE A 28 -18.66 -2.02 6.31
C ILE A 28 -19.57 -3.21 6.02
N GLN A 29 -20.09 -3.88 7.07
CA GLN A 29 -21.02 -5.01 6.87
C GLN A 29 -22.31 -4.57 6.18
N ASN A 30 -22.84 -3.39 6.50
CA ASN A 30 -24.03 -2.84 5.85
C ASN A 30 -23.77 -2.51 4.38
N ALA A 31 -22.60 -1.94 4.03
CA ALA A 31 -22.20 -1.70 2.64
C ALA A 31 -22.13 -3.02 1.84
N LYS A 32 -21.52 -4.07 2.41
CA LYS A 32 -21.48 -5.42 1.82
C LYS A 32 -22.90 -5.97 1.57
N GLN A 33 -23.80 -5.83 2.53
CA GLN A 33 -25.20 -6.29 2.39
C GLN A 33 -25.95 -5.58 1.26
N LYS A 34 -25.55 -4.34 0.94
CA LYS A 34 -26.08 -3.60 -0.22
C LYS A 34 -25.39 -3.95 -1.55
N GLY A 35 -24.45 -4.91 -1.52
CA GLY A 35 -23.72 -5.36 -2.71
C GLY A 35 -22.56 -4.45 -3.10
N VAL A 36 -22.13 -3.52 -2.23
CA VAL A 36 -20.96 -2.67 -2.47
C VAL A 36 -19.70 -3.46 -2.10
N LYS A 37 -18.75 -3.54 -3.03
CA LYS A 37 -17.43 -4.15 -2.78
C LYS A 37 -16.59 -3.23 -1.90
N VAL A 38 -16.08 -3.77 -0.80
CA VAL A 38 -15.17 -3.05 0.10
C VAL A 38 -13.76 -3.56 -0.14
N VAL A 39 -12.85 -2.67 -0.52
CA VAL A 39 -11.47 -2.99 -0.93
C VAL A 39 -10.49 -2.23 -0.04
N LEU A 40 -9.54 -2.93 0.55
CA LEU A 40 -8.42 -2.28 1.23
C LEU A 40 -7.35 -1.92 0.20
N SER A 41 -6.84 -0.68 0.27
CA SER A 41 -5.78 -0.16 -0.59
C SER A 41 -4.62 0.33 0.27
N THR A 42 -3.48 -0.39 0.25
CA THR A 42 -2.41 -0.21 1.23
C THR A 42 -1.01 -0.36 0.64
N GLY A 43 0.00 0.18 1.34
CA GLY A 43 1.41 -0.10 1.05
C GLY A 43 1.90 -1.46 1.57
N ARG A 44 1.11 -2.15 2.40
CA ARG A 44 1.45 -3.45 2.99
C ARG A 44 1.28 -4.60 1.99
N PRO A 45 2.02 -5.73 2.15
CA PRO A 45 1.73 -6.98 1.44
C PRO A 45 0.46 -7.66 1.98
N LEU A 46 -0.10 -8.61 1.24
CA LEU A 46 -1.31 -9.35 1.66
C LEU A 46 -1.15 -10.03 3.03
N PRO A 47 -0.05 -10.74 3.35
CA PRO A 47 0.12 -11.32 4.69
C PRO A 47 0.01 -10.28 5.82
N GLY A 48 0.49 -9.05 5.59
CA GLY A 48 0.44 -7.96 6.56
C GLY A 48 -0.96 -7.41 6.85
N VAL A 49 -1.97 -7.79 6.05
CA VAL A 49 -3.37 -7.37 6.23
C VAL A 49 -4.35 -8.52 6.40
N GLN A 50 -3.90 -9.77 6.34
CA GLN A 50 -4.76 -10.96 6.43
C GLN A 50 -5.63 -10.99 7.69
N THR A 51 -5.04 -10.68 8.85
CA THR A 51 -5.80 -10.62 10.11
C THR A 51 -6.90 -9.57 10.04
N LEU A 52 -6.59 -8.38 9.55
CA LEU A 52 -7.55 -7.30 9.39
C LEU A 52 -8.68 -7.66 8.42
N LEU A 53 -8.35 -8.27 7.28
CA LEU A 53 -9.35 -8.75 6.31
C LEU A 53 -10.28 -9.79 6.93
N LYS A 54 -9.75 -10.71 7.74
CA LYS A 54 -10.53 -11.72 8.46
C LYS A 54 -11.45 -11.06 9.51
N ASP A 55 -10.92 -10.14 10.30
CA ASP A 55 -11.67 -9.45 11.35
C ASP A 55 -12.81 -8.63 10.74
N LEU A 56 -12.60 -8.04 9.57
CA LEU A 56 -13.62 -7.31 8.80
C LEU A 56 -14.54 -8.20 7.99
N LYS A 57 -14.37 -9.53 8.00
CA LYS A 57 -15.11 -10.49 7.16
C LYS A 57 -15.04 -10.10 5.66
N LEU A 58 -13.83 -9.71 5.22
CA LEU A 58 -13.51 -9.40 3.82
C LEU A 58 -12.64 -10.49 3.17
N ASN A 59 -12.59 -11.68 3.74
CA ASN A 59 -11.79 -12.81 3.29
C ASN A 59 -12.62 -13.92 2.62
N ASP A 60 -13.82 -13.59 2.14
CA ASP A 60 -14.66 -14.48 1.34
C ASP A 60 -14.25 -14.44 -0.15
N GLU A 61 -14.78 -15.33 -0.97
CA GLU A 61 -14.62 -15.32 -2.43
C GLU A 61 -15.08 -13.98 -3.05
N GLU A 62 -14.48 -13.61 -4.17
CA GLU A 62 -14.72 -12.34 -4.88
C GLU A 62 -14.41 -11.06 -4.07
N ASN A 63 -13.61 -11.15 -3.03
CA ASN A 63 -13.04 -9.99 -2.36
C ASN A 63 -11.60 -9.74 -2.84
N TYR A 64 -11.24 -8.49 -2.93
CA TYR A 64 -10.01 -8.03 -3.56
C TYR A 64 -9.22 -7.11 -2.63
N VAL A 65 -7.93 -7.04 -2.85
CA VAL A 65 -7.03 -6.16 -2.13
C VAL A 65 -6.06 -5.49 -3.10
N VAL A 66 -5.75 -4.22 -2.84
CA VAL A 66 -4.71 -3.45 -3.52
C VAL A 66 -3.56 -3.30 -2.54
N THR A 67 -2.43 -3.95 -2.81
CA THR A 67 -1.24 -4.00 -1.97
C THR A 67 -0.05 -3.28 -2.63
N PHE A 68 1.03 -3.07 -1.88
CA PHE A 68 2.24 -2.39 -2.36
C PHE A 68 1.95 -1.04 -3.04
N ASN A 69 1.01 -0.24 -2.46
CA ASN A 69 0.58 1.03 -3.03
C ASN A 69 0.05 0.92 -4.48
N GLY A 70 -0.59 -0.20 -4.83
CA GLY A 70 -1.11 -0.45 -6.17
C GLY A 70 -0.19 -1.28 -7.07
N GLY A 71 0.97 -1.71 -6.56
CA GLY A 71 1.89 -2.59 -7.29
C GLY A 71 1.31 -3.97 -7.55
N LEU A 72 0.55 -4.51 -6.58
CA LEU A 72 -0.10 -5.81 -6.72
C LEU A 72 -1.59 -5.71 -6.36
N VAL A 73 -2.43 -6.20 -7.26
CA VAL A 73 -3.89 -6.32 -7.08
C VAL A 73 -4.28 -7.77 -7.24
N GLN A 74 -4.94 -8.33 -6.24
CA GLN A 74 -5.28 -9.76 -6.25
C GLN A 74 -6.60 -10.05 -5.55
N GLU A 75 -7.21 -11.18 -5.89
CA GLU A 75 -8.29 -11.79 -5.13
C GLU A 75 -7.71 -12.37 -3.84
N ILE A 76 -8.45 -12.23 -2.72
CA ILE A 76 -7.89 -12.54 -1.39
C ILE A 76 -7.79 -14.04 -1.13
N THR A 77 -8.79 -14.81 -1.57
CA THR A 77 -8.92 -16.24 -1.26
C THR A 77 -8.11 -17.11 -2.23
N SER A 78 -8.30 -16.91 -3.53
CA SER A 78 -7.58 -17.65 -4.57
C SER A 78 -6.15 -17.16 -4.77
N GLN A 79 -5.88 -15.90 -4.38
CA GLN A 79 -4.66 -15.16 -4.68
C GLN A 79 -4.43 -14.94 -6.19
N ASP A 80 -5.48 -15.06 -6.99
CA ASP A 80 -5.42 -14.77 -8.42
C ASP A 80 -5.00 -13.30 -8.64
N VAL A 81 -3.91 -13.12 -9.38
CA VAL A 81 -3.35 -11.81 -9.67
C VAL A 81 -4.17 -11.14 -10.79
N ILE A 82 -4.69 -9.95 -10.49
CA ILE A 82 -5.41 -9.10 -11.45
C ILE A 82 -4.43 -8.16 -12.15
N SER A 83 -3.53 -7.56 -11.39
CA SER A 83 -2.48 -6.67 -11.89
C SER A 83 -1.25 -6.80 -11.01
N ASN A 84 -0.09 -6.86 -11.64
CA ASN A 84 1.21 -6.81 -10.98
C ASN A 84 2.13 -5.88 -11.76
N ILE A 85 2.54 -4.78 -11.14
CA ILE A 85 3.47 -3.80 -11.71
C ILE A 85 4.77 -3.92 -10.91
N GLU A 86 5.66 -4.75 -11.41
CA GLU A 86 6.92 -5.09 -10.75
C GLU A 86 8.04 -4.11 -11.12
N MET A 87 9.06 -4.13 -10.30
CA MET A 87 10.42 -3.71 -10.67
C MET A 87 11.15 -4.87 -11.34
N THR A 88 12.27 -4.60 -11.97
CA THR A 88 13.09 -5.63 -12.59
C THR A 88 14.31 -5.96 -11.74
N HIS A 89 15.00 -7.06 -12.08
CA HIS A 89 16.30 -7.37 -11.47
C HIS A 89 17.33 -6.25 -11.73
N GLU A 90 17.34 -5.66 -12.94
CA GLU A 90 18.21 -4.55 -13.28
C GLU A 90 17.91 -3.29 -12.45
N ASP A 91 16.64 -3.08 -12.03
CA ASP A 91 16.28 -2.00 -11.11
C ASP A 91 16.86 -2.23 -9.72
N PHE A 92 16.78 -3.47 -9.23
CA PHE A 92 17.42 -3.85 -7.96
C PHE A 92 18.93 -3.63 -8.04
N ASP A 93 19.60 -4.17 -9.06
CA ASP A 93 21.05 -4.02 -9.25
C ASP A 93 21.47 -2.55 -9.31
N TYR A 94 20.70 -1.73 -9.99
CA TYR A 94 20.98 -0.29 -10.10
C TYR A 94 20.88 0.41 -8.73
N ILE A 95 19.80 0.16 -7.97
CA ILE A 95 19.62 0.72 -6.63
C ILE A 95 20.69 0.19 -5.67
N TYR A 96 20.97 -1.12 -5.74
CA TYR A 96 21.94 -1.77 -4.87
C TYR A 96 23.35 -1.24 -5.06
N ASN A 97 23.80 -1.11 -6.31
CA ASN A 97 25.16 -0.64 -6.60
C ASN A 97 25.32 0.87 -6.39
N GLU A 98 24.36 1.69 -6.85
CA GLU A 98 24.49 3.14 -6.81
C GLU A 98 24.13 3.77 -5.47
N LEU A 99 23.27 3.13 -4.68
CA LEU A 99 22.86 3.66 -3.39
C LEU A 99 23.34 2.78 -2.22
N ALA A 100 22.94 1.51 -2.17
CA ALA A 100 23.19 0.66 -1.01
C ALA A 100 24.70 0.40 -0.81
N LYS A 101 25.38 -0.19 -1.78
CA LYS A 101 26.82 -0.48 -1.68
C LYS A 101 27.69 0.78 -1.57
N LYS A 102 27.39 1.78 -2.39
CA LYS A 102 28.18 3.02 -2.46
C LYS A 102 28.16 3.83 -1.16
N HIS A 103 27.08 3.72 -0.41
CA HIS A 103 26.86 4.46 0.84
C HIS A 103 26.83 3.57 2.09
N ASP A 104 27.11 2.26 1.95
CA ASP A 104 27.05 1.25 3.02
C ASP A 104 25.69 1.20 3.74
N ILE A 105 24.60 1.31 2.98
CA ILE A 105 23.23 1.25 3.48
C ILE A 105 22.66 -0.14 3.24
N LYS A 106 21.90 -0.68 4.19
CA LYS A 106 21.26 -1.99 4.03
C LYS A 106 20.06 -1.90 3.08
N ILE A 107 19.81 -3.01 2.38
CA ILE A 107 18.74 -3.11 1.38
C ILE A 107 18.01 -4.44 1.54
N HIS A 108 16.71 -4.44 1.23
CA HIS A 108 15.97 -5.67 0.99
C HIS A 108 15.00 -5.51 -0.18
N ILE A 109 14.59 -6.65 -0.72
CA ILE A 109 13.56 -6.78 -1.74
C ILE A 109 12.29 -7.28 -1.06
N ASN A 110 11.16 -6.65 -1.30
CA ASN A 110 9.85 -7.20 -0.95
C ASN A 110 9.31 -7.99 -2.14
N THR A 111 9.05 -9.26 -1.90
CA THR A 111 8.24 -10.12 -2.77
C THR A 111 6.79 -10.13 -2.25
N PRO A 112 5.83 -10.77 -2.92
CA PRO A 112 4.44 -10.84 -2.44
C PRO A 112 4.29 -11.42 -1.03
N ASP A 113 5.19 -12.29 -0.59
CA ASP A 113 5.08 -13.09 0.61
C ASP A 113 6.36 -13.19 1.48
N SER A 114 7.44 -12.53 1.08
CA SER A 114 8.72 -12.59 1.79
C SER A 114 9.57 -11.32 1.62
N LEU A 115 10.60 -11.20 2.44
CA LEU A 115 11.71 -10.26 2.23
C LEU A 115 12.95 -11.05 1.80
N VAL A 116 13.64 -10.59 0.77
CA VAL A 116 14.93 -11.14 0.35
C VAL A 116 16.03 -10.14 0.69
N VAL A 117 17.07 -10.59 1.39
CA VAL A 117 18.23 -9.78 1.77
C VAL A 117 19.51 -10.35 1.17
N PRO A 118 20.40 -9.53 0.55
CA PRO A 118 21.68 -9.96 -0.01
C PRO A 118 22.77 -10.11 1.07
N TYR A 119 22.42 -10.62 2.24
CA TYR A 119 23.30 -10.70 3.40
C TYR A 119 23.15 -12.04 4.11
N LYS A 120 24.23 -12.50 4.79
CA LYS A 120 24.20 -13.69 5.67
C LYS A 120 23.47 -13.42 6.97
N GLU A 121 23.50 -12.18 7.45
CA GLU A 121 22.79 -11.74 8.65
C GLU A 121 21.67 -10.79 8.26
N VAL A 122 20.49 -11.00 8.85
CA VAL A 122 19.31 -10.17 8.55
C VAL A 122 19.49 -8.80 9.18
N PRO A 123 19.39 -7.71 8.41
CA PRO A 123 19.46 -6.35 8.95
C PRO A 123 18.33 -6.07 9.95
N LYS A 124 18.63 -5.28 10.99
CA LYS A 124 17.70 -4.92 12.08
C LYS A 124 16.33 -4.45 11.57
N TYR A 125 16.32 -3.56 10.59
CA TYR A 125 15.08 -3.00 10.06
C TYR A 125 14.36 -3.92 9.06
N SER A 126 15.07 -4.89 8.46
CA SER A 126 14.42 -5.99 7.72
C SER A 126 13.69 -6.93 8.67
N VAL A 127 14.23 -7.20 9.88
CA VAL A 127 13.51 -7.94 10.94
C VAL A 127 12.25 -7.17 11.36
N HIS A 128 12.35 -5.83 11.50
CA HIS A 128 11.22 -5.00 11.86
C HIS A 128 10.09 -5.07 10.81
N GLU A 129 10.43 -4.90 9.52
CA GLU A 129 9.47 -4.98 8.40
C GLU A 129 8.83 -6.38 8.31
N SER A 130 9.63 -7.44 8.47
CA SER A 130 9.18 -8.83 8.52
C SER A 130 8.14 -9.05 9.64
N THR A 131 8.44 -8.56 10.84
CA THR A 131 7.56 -8.70 11.99
C THR A 131 6.25 -7.91 11.80
N LEU A 132 6.34 -6.69 11.28
CA LEU A 132 5.20 -5.81 11.02
C LEU A 132 4.21 -6.43 10.02
N ASN A 133 4.74 -7.09 8.98
CA ASN A 133 3.95 -7.64 7.89
C ASN A 133 3.73 -9.17 8.01
N ASN A 134 4.26 -9.81 9.06
CA ASN A 134 4.18 -11.26 9.27
C ASN A 134 4.65 -12.06 8.04
N ILE A 135 5.81 -11.68 7.48
CA ILE A 135 6.42 -12.34 6.32
C ILE A 135 7.84 -12.81 6.66
N PRO A 136 8.31 -13.97 6.13
CA PRO A 136 9.64 -14.47 6.38
C PRO A 136 10.73 -13.62 5.73
N VAL A 137 11.95 -13.68 6.27
CA VAL A 137 13.15 -13.14 5.63
C VAL A 137 13.99 -14.28 5.08
N ILE A 138 14.37 -14.14 3.82
CA ILE A 138 15.21 -15.09 3.08
C ILE A 138 16.57 -14.43 2.86
N CYS A 139 17.63 -15.02 3.42
CA CYS A 139 19.00 -14.63 3.13
C CYS A 139 19.46 -15.32 1.85
N MET A 140 19.89 -14.56 0.85
CA MET A 140 20.43 -15.08 -0.41
C MET A 140 21.83 -14.50 -0.64
N GLU A 141 22.71 -15.25 -1.28
CA GLU A 141 23.95 -14.66 -1.82
C GLU A 141 23.55 -13.73 -2.98
N GLU A 142 24.27 -12.62 -3.14
CA GLU A 142 23.99 -11.64 -4.21
C GLU A 142 23.90 -12.30 -5.59
N SER A 143 24.78 -13.27 -5.88
CA SER A 143 24.80 -14.02 -7.16
C SER A 143 23.56 -14.87 -7.43
N ASP A 144 22.77 -15.16 -6.40
CA ASP A 144 21.57 -16.00 -6.49
C ASP A 144 20.29 -15.15 -6.64
N ILE A 145 20.40 -13.85 -6.39
CA ILE A 145 19.33 -12.89 -6.64
C ILE A 145 19.27 -12.64 -8.15
N ASN A 146 18.17 -12.98 -8.79
CA ASN A 146 18.03 -12.97 -10.24
C ASN A 146 16.59 -12.63 -10.69
N SER A 147 16.33 -12.67 -11.98
CA SER A 147 15.04 -12.33 -12.59
C SER A 147 13.88 -13.29 -12.29
N ASP A 148 14.13 -14.40 -11.58
CA ASP A 148 13.07 -15.34 -11.19
C ASP A 148 12.30 -14.85 -9.96
N LEU A 149 12.85 -13.84 -9.26
CA LEU A 149 12.15 -13.20 -8.15
C LEU A 149 11.12 -12.19 -8.64
N THR A 150 10.01 -12.08 -7.92
CA THR A 150 9.03 -11.01 -8.09
C THR A 150 9.43 -9.81 -7.21
N TYR A 151 9.74 -8.69 -7.85
CA TYR A 151 10.20 -7.47 -7.17
C TYR A 151 9.04 -6.51 -6.98
N CYS A 152 8.26 -6.64 -5.92
CA CYS A 152 7.15 -5.71 -5.64
C CYS A 152 7.66 -4.31 -5.28
N LYS A 153 8.68 -4.22 -4.45
CA LYS A 153 9.43 -3.00 -4.13
C LYS A 153 10.83 -3.33 -3.63
N VAL A 154 11.74 -2.37 -3.72
CA VAL A 154 13.09 -2.43 -3.15
C VAL A 154 13.20 -1.36 -2.07
N MET A 155 13.79 -1.68 -0.92
CA MET A 155 13.89 -0.75 0.19
C MET A 155 15.31 -0.60 0.69
N LEU A 156 15.77 0.65 0.82
CA LEU A 156 16.91 0.98 1.68
C LEU A 156 16.42 1.06 3.11
N VAL A 157 17.12 0.40 4.02
CA VAL A 157 16.74 0.27 5.43
C VAL A 157 17.96 0.45 6.33
N ASP A 158 17.94 1.51 7.14
CA ASP A 158 19.04 1.81 8.05
C ASP A 158 18.57 2.73 9.19
N GLU A 159 19.50 3.18 10.04
CA GLU A 159 19.19 4.14 11.09
C GLU A 159 18.60 5.43 10.47
N PRO A 160 17.68 6.12 11.18
CA PRO A 160 16.96 7.28 10.64
C PRO A 160 17.86 8.37 10.07
N GLU A 161 19.01 8.60 10.71
CA GLU A 161 19.99 9.60 10.30
C GLU A 161 20.67 9.22 8.97
N VAL A 162 20.92 7.93 8.75
CA VAL A 162 21.51 7.40 7.51
C VAL A 162 20.51 7.57 6.35
N ILE A 163 19.23 7.24 6.60
CA ILE A 163 18.18 7.44 5.60
C ILE A 163 17.95 8.93 5.31
N GLU A 164 18.00 9.81 6.32
CA GLU A 164 17.91 11.25 6.12
C GLU A 164 19.06 11.78 5.24
N ASP A 165 20.28 11.31 5.50
CA ASP A 165 21.49 11.73 4.81
C ASP A 165 21.57 11.27 3.35
N ILE A 166 20.94 10.15 2.98
CA ILE A 166 20.95 9.64 1.60
C ILE A 166 19.94 10.36 0.69
N ILE A 167 18.80 10.81 1.21
CA ILE A 167 17.72 11.42 0.42
C ILE A 167 18.24 12.55 -0.50
N PRO A 168 18.98 13.56 -0.02
CA PRO A 168 19.50 14.63 -0.88
C PRO A 168 20.59 14.20 -1.85
N LYS A 169 21.14 12.99 -1.70
CA LYS A 169 22.19 12.42 -2.56
C LYS A 169 21.64 11.52 -3.65
N ILE A 170 20.33 11.23 -3.63
CA ILE A 170 19.68 10.42 -4.67
C ILE A 170 19.74 11.16 -6.01
N PRO A 171 20.34 10.56 -7.05
CA PRO A 171 20.42 11.20 -8.35
C PRO A 171 19.04 11.47 -8.95
N LYS A 172 18.92 12.53 -9.73
CA LYS A 172 17.65 12.96 -10.32
C LYS A 172 17.00 11.85 -11.17
N GLU A 173 17.80 11.07 -11.89
CA GLU A 173 17.33 9.96 -12.72
C GLU A 173 16.58 8.89 -11.94
N PHE A 174 16.84 8.72 -10.63
CA PHE A 174 16.05 7.83 -9.77
C PHE A 174 14.62 8.34 -9.61
N HIS A 175 14.45 9.65 -9.43
CA HIS A 175 13.11 10.26 -9.32
C HIS A 175 12.35 10.21 -10.65
N ASP A 176 13.05 10.20 -11.77
CA ASP A 176 12.44 10.04 -13.10
C ASP A 176 12.01 8.57 -13.35
N LYS A 177 12.77 7.59 -12.81
CA LYS A 177 12.57 6.15 -13.05
C LYS A 177 11.69 5.47 -12.01
N TYR A 178 11.71 5.93 -10.75
CA TYR A 178 11.03 5.29 -9.63
C TYR A 178 10.06 6.22 -8.92
N THR A 179 9.05 5.63 -8.30
CA THR A 179 8.30 6.24 -7.21
C THR A 179 9.09 5.99 -5.93
N ILE A 180 9.51 7.07 -5.26
CA ILE A 180 10.33 6.99 -4.04
C ILE A 180 9.50 7.49 -2.86
N VAL A 181 9.35 6.65 -1.84
CA VAL A 181 8.50 6.92 -0.66
C VAL A 181 9.31 6.71 0.61
N ARG A 182 9.28 7.67 1.52
CA ARG A 182 9.75 7.50 2.90
C ARG A 182 8.59 7.09 3.78
N SER A 183 8.39 5.78 3.98
CA SER A 183 7.26 5.23 4.75
C SER A 183 7.49 5.22 6.25
N ALA A 184 8.75 5.27 6.70
CA ALA A 184 9.16 5.43 8.09
C ALA A 184 10.51 6.16 8.17
N PRO A 185 10.92 6.66 9.33
CA PRO A 185 12.22 7.33 9.47
C PRO A 185 13.41 6.49 8.97
N PHE A 186 13.32 5.17 9.10
CA PHE A 186 14.35 4.18 8.78
C PHE A 186 14.06 3.38 7.48
N PHE A 187 13.04 3.78 6.69
CA PHE A 187 12.63 3.14 5.43
C PHE A 187 12.59 4.11 4.28
N LEU A 188 13.26 3.77 3.18
CA LEU A 188 13.15 4.46 1.91
C LEU A 188 12.83 3.43 0.81
N GLU A 189 11.62 3.51 0.28
CA GLU A 189 11.05 2.57 -0.66
C GLU A 189 11.22 3.05 -2.10
N PHE A 190 11.56 2.13 -2.98
CA PHE A 190 11.60 2.32 -4.44
C PHE A 190 10.58 1.38 -5.06
N LEU A 191 9.66 1.95 -5.84
CA LEU A 191 8.64 1.21 -6.59
C LEU A 191 8.74 1.59 -8.06
N ASN A 192 8.20 0.74 -8.92
CA ASN A 192 8.05 1.11 -10.33
C ASN A 192 7.29 2.44 -10.46
N LYS A 193 7.74 3.31 -11.34
CA LYS A 193 7.19 4.67 -11.52
C LYS A 193 5.68 4.71 -11.79
N LYS A 194 5.14 3.64 -12.35
CA LYS A 194 3.70 3.53 -12.68
C LYS A 194 2.85 3.13 -11.47
N VAL A 195 3.49 2.70 -10.37
CA VAL A 195 2.78 2.23 -9.18
C VAL A 195 2.25 3.41 -8.36
N ASN A 196 0.95 3.42 -8.16
CA ASN A 196 0.24 4.23 -7.17
C ASN A 196 -1.13 3.59 -6.88
N LYS A 197 -1.77 3.95 -5.77
CA LYS A 197 -3.05 3.35 -5.36
C LYS A 197 -4.16 3.55 -6.39
N GLY A 198 -4.13 4.64 -7.15
CA GLY A 198 -5.09 4.91 -8.24
C GLY A 198 -4.92 3.93 -9.40
N SER A 199 -3.68 3.64 -9.84
CA SER A 199 -3.44 2.67 -10.91
C SER A 199 -3.86 1.24 -10.53
N GLY A 200 -3.64 0.85 -9.27
CA GLY A 200 -4.14 -0.43 -8.76
C GLY A 200 -5.67 -0.50 -8.72
N LEU A 201 -6.30 0.59 -8.27
CA LEU A 201 -7.76 0.69 -8.22
C LEU A 201 -8.38 0.69 -9.63
N GLN A 202 -7.75 1.37 -10.60
CA GLN A 202 -8.14 1.34 -12.01
C GLN A 202 -8.12 -0.09 -12.56
N ALA A 203 -7.01 -0.83 -12.36
CA ALA A 203 -6.90 -2.21 -12.82
C ALA A 203 -7.99 -3.12 -12.24
N LEU A 204 -8.34 -2.94 -10.96
CA LEU A 204 -9.44 -3.65 -10.33
C LEU A 204 -10.79 -3.28 -10.94
N CYS A 205 -11.06 -2.01 -11.15
CA CYS A 205 -12.30 -1.52 -11.76
C CYS A 205 -12.47 -2.04 -13.18
N ASP A 206 -11.41 -2.05 -13.98
CA ASP A 206 -11.40 -2.60 -15.34
C ASP A 206 -11.76 -4.11 -15.32
N LYS A 207 -11.18 -4.86 -14.38
CA LYS A 207 -11.49 -6.30 -14.19
C LYS A 207 -12.94 -6.55 -13.82
N LEU A 208 -13.53 -5.68 -12.99
CA LEU A 208 -14.89 -5.84 -12.46
C LEU A 208 -15.98 -5.17 -13.34
N GLY A 209 -15.59 -4.39 -14.35
CA GLY A 209 -16.51 -3.61 -15.17
C GLY A 209 -17.21 -2.50 -14.35
N ILE A 210 -16.49 -1.88 -13.42
CA ILE A 210 -16.97 -0.77 -12.58
C ILE A 210 -16.42 0.54 -13.14
N ASP A 211 -17.33 1.48 -13.43
CA ASP A 211 -16.95 2.82 -13.88
C ASP A 211 -16.38 3.63 -12.70
N PRO A 212 -15.34 4.44 -12.90
CA PRO A 212 -14.79 5.31 -11.84
C PRO A 212 -15.84 6.16 -11.12
N SER A 213 -16.89 6.61 -11.80
CA SER A 213 -18.00 7.36 -11.19
C SER A 213 -18.84 6.57 -10.19
N GLU A 214 -18.68 5.23 -10.17
CA GLU A 214 -19.32 4.31 -9.24
C GLU A 214 -18.42 3.91 -8.06
N VAL A 215 -17.25 4.57 -7.92
CA VAL A 215 -16.24 4.28 -6.91
C VAL A 215 -16.18 5.40 -5.87
N ILE A 216 -16.07 5.02 -4.60
CA ILE A 216 -15.66 5.89 -3.50
C ILE A 216 -14.22 5.51 -3.14
N ALA A 217 -13.34 6.47 -2.92
CA ALA A 217 -12.01 6.24 -2.34
C ALA A 217 -11.81 7.12 -1.12
N VAL A 218 -11.32 6.54 -0.02
CA VAL A 218 -11.14 7.24 1.27
C VAL A 218 -9.68 7.08 1.71
N GLY A 219 -9.03 8.20 2.02
CA GLY A 219 -7.63 8.22 2.43
C GLY A 219 -7.23 9.47 3.20
N ASP A 220 -5.97 9.53 3.67
CA ASP A 220 -5.48 10.64 4.48
C ASP A 220 -4.06 11.13 4.13
N GLU A 221 -3.24 10.31 3.45
CA GLU A 221 -1.84 10.60 3.15
C GLU A 221 -1.56 10.78 1.64
N GLU A 222 -0.38 11.28 1.29
CA GLU A 222 0.01 11.56 -0.10
C GLU A 222 -0.05 10.34 -1.04
N ASN A 223 0.16 9.12 -0.52
CA ASN A 223 0.03 7.91 -1.32
C ASN A 223 -1.43 7.60 -1.71
N ASP A 224 -2.42 8.27 -1.10
CA ASP A 224 -3.85 8.14 -1.40
C ASP A 224 -4.31 9.08 -2.51
N ARG A 225 -3.51 10.12 -2.82
CA ARG A 225 -3.84 11.16 -3.80
C ARG A 225 -4.45 10.59 -5.07
N HIS A 226 -3.76 9.64 -5.70
CA HIS A 226 -4.17 9.13 -7.00
C HIS A 226 -5.47 8.30 -6.94
N MET A 227 -5.76 7.58 -5.84
CA MET A 227 -7.03 6.88 -5.72
C MET A 227 -8.18 7.85 -5.41
N ILE A 228 -7.92 8.93 -4.66
CA ILE A 228 -8.90 9.99 -4.37
C ILE A 228 -9.24 10.75 -5.66
N GLU A 229 -8.24 11.10 -6.47
CA GLU A 229 -8.45 11.76 -7.77
C GLU A 229 -9.12 10.85 -8.81
N PHE A 230 -8.89 9.53 -8.75
CA PHE A 230 -9.47 8.55 -9.65
C PHE A 230 -10.96 8.31 -9.41
N ALA A 231 -11.39 8.26 -8.16
CA ALA A 231 -12.75 7.88 -7.78
C ALA A 231 -13.78 8.95 -8.13
N GLY A 232 -15.00 8.53 -8.46
CA GLY A 232 -16.13 9.44 -8.66
C GLY A 232 -16.49 10.24 -7.40
N LEU A 233 -16.17 9.68 -6.21
CA LEU A 233 -16.20 10.38 -4.94
C LEU A 233 -14.88 10.11 -4.20
N GLY A 234 -13.94 11.04 -4.32
CA GLY A 234 -12.72 11.04 -3.52
C GLY A 234 -12.97 11.73 -2.17
N VAL A 235 -12.67 11.04 -1.09
CA VAL A 235 -12.92 11.50 0.28
C VAL A 235 -11.61 11.59 1.05
N ALA A 236 -11.34 12.76 1.63
CA ALA A 236 -10.27 12.95 2.60
C ALA A 236 -10.80 12.75 4.02
N MET A 237 -10.03 12.04 4.85
CA MET A 237 -10.32 11.96 6.28
C MET A 237 -10.17 13.34 6.96
N GLY A 238 -10.86 13.57 8.07
CA GLY A 238 -10.74 14.82 8.84
C GLY A 238 -9.33 15.06 9.37
N ASN A 239 -8.56 13.99 9.61
CA ASN A 239 -7.14 14.02 9.98
C ASN A 239 -6.18 14.03 8.78
N ALA A 240 -6.68 14.02 7.55
CA ALA A 240 -5.85 14.01 6.35
C ALA A 240 -4.96 15.26 6.24
N ARG A 241 -3.87 15.15 5.46
CA ARG A 241 -3.05 16.30 5.08
C ARG A 241 -3.88 17.34 4.33
N ASP A 242 -3.53 18.60 4.50
CA ASP A 242 -4.25 19.69 3.81
C ASP A 242 -4.20 19.52 2.28
N SER A 243 -3.05 19.07 1.73
CA SER A 243 -2.88 18.76 0.30
C SER A 243 -3.84 17.68 -0.22
N ILE A 244 -4.28 16.76 0.63
CA ILE A 244 -5.27 15.72 0.30
C ILE A 244 -6.69 16.26 0.44
N LYS A 245 -6.96 17.08 1.46
CA LYS A 245 -8.26 17.74 1.60
C LYS A 245 -8.57 18.69 0.44
N GLU A 246 -7.55 19.37 -0.10
CA GLU A 246 -7.68 20.28 -1.23
C GLU A 246 -8.13 19.60 -2.54
N ILE A 247 -7.75 18.35 -2.76
CA ILE A 247 -8.08 17.58 -3.99
C ILE A 247 -9.34 16.74 -3.84
N ALA A 248 -9.79 16.49 -2.60
CA ALA A 248 -10.93 15.62 -2.33
C ALA A 248 -12.26 16.31 -2.68
N ASN A 249 -13.25 15.52 -3.12
CA ASN A 249 -14.62 15.99 -3.34
C ASN A 249 -15.36 16.23 -2.02
N HIS A 250 -14.97 15.53 -0.96
CA HIS A 250 -15.59 15.57 0.35
C HIS A 250 -14.53 15.38 1.45
N VAL A 251 -14.72 16.04 2.59
CA VAL A 251 -13.93 15.83 3.81
C VAL A 251 -14.87 15.26 4.87
N THR A 252 -14.55 14.07 5.35
CA THR A 252 -15.33 13.39 6.39
C THR A 252 -14.76 13.66 7.79
N GLU A 253 -15.29 12.99 8.82
CA GLU A 253 -14.77 13.02 10.18
C GLU A 253 -13.38 12.38 10.27
N THR A 254 -12.70 12.53 11.42
CA THR A 254 -11.41 11.89 11.65
C THR A 254 -11.55 10.38 11.81
N ASN A 255 -10.44 9.66 11.69
CA ASN A 255 -10.39 8.22 11.97
C ASN A 255 -10.75 7.87 13.43
N ASN A 256 -10.55 8.80 14.36
CA ASN A 256 -10.97 8.64 15.77
C ASN A 256 -12.48 8.91 15.97
N ASN A 257 -13.12 9.56 15.02
CA ASN A 257 -14.54 9.91 15.04
C ASN A 257 -15.33 9.16 13.94
N HIS A 258 -14.90 7.94 13.63
CA HIS A 258 -15.59 7.01 12.73
C HIS A 258 -15.84 7.57 11.31
N GLY A 259 -14.88 8.33 10.74
CA GLY A 259 -15.03 9.00 9.44
C GLY A 259 -15.42 8.07 8.31
N VAL A 260 -14.87 6.83 8.27
CA VAL A 260 -15.25 5.81 7.28
C VAL A 260 -16.73 5.40 7.42
N ALA A 261 -17.21 5.20 8.65
CA ALA A 261 -18.62 4.86 8.89
C ALA A 261 -19.55 5.98 8.43
N LYS A 262 -19.14 7.23 8.64
CA LYS A 262 -19.90 8.39 8.18
C LYS A 262 -20.00 8.44 6.65
N VAL A 263 -18.90 8.21 5.93
CA VAL A 263 -18.90 8.13 4.45
C VAL A 263 -19.87 7.05 3.96
N ILE A 264 -19.80 5.86 4.54
CA ILE A 264 -20.69 4.75 4.17
C ILE A 264 -22.15 5.10 4.45
N SER A 265 -22.45 5.72 5.60
CA SER A 265 -23.81 6.14 5.97
C SER A 265 -24.36 7.20 5.02
N ASP A 266 -23.54 8.20 4.65
CA ASP A 266 -24.01 9.35 3.88
C ASP A 266 -24.17 9.04 2.38
N PHE A 267 -23.37 8.11 1.82
CA PHE A 267 -23.28 7.90 0.36
C PHE A 267 -23.69 6.49 -0.11
N ILE A 268 -23.78 5.51 0.79
CA ILE A 268 -24.09 4.11 0.45
C ILE A 268 -25.41 3.65 1.07
N LEU A 269 -25.70 4.00 2.35
CA LEU A 269 -26.88 3.50 3.08
C LEU A 269 -28.10 4.40 2.88
#